data_a65c7daf0bc402840cf14e6d8ff09e9d
#
_entry.id   a65c7daf0bc402840cf14e6d8ff09e9d
#
_cell.length_a   1.000
_cell.length_b   1.000
_cell.length_c   1.000
_cell.angle_alpha   90.00
_cell.angle_beta   90.00
_cell.angle_gamma   90.00
#
_symmetry.space_group_name_H-M   'P 1'
#
loop_
_entity.id
_entity.type
_entity.pdbx_description
1 polymer ?
#
loop_
_entity_poly.entity_id
_entity_poly.type
_entity_poly.pdbx_seq_one_letter_code
_entity_poly.pdbx_strand_id
1 'polypeptide(L)'
;MDVTSHDHRSVPDAPQILAPKDPAQAQALEAERVLRQDRLPGFDQQAVANAHVLVIGAGGLGCPVVQALAAAGVGSITLVDHDVIELSNLQRQPLFGIADCGRAKAEVAAHRAREIAPALTVTVYRRYLEASWILDLLADENPAVIVDCTDTFATKYLIADAAEITGIPLVWGSVLRYQGSVSVFRSGSAHLRDLFPTTPATLESCAEAGVLGATTAVIGSLMATETLKFLAGLPTLEGRLLTYEALSGTFQNFALSPDPERAPVTDLSAYELPKILLDVREQSERETQVKHPDSLHLPLSVATEDAVRAMLKPLAGERVGV
;
A
#
# COMPACT_ATOMS: atom_id res chain seq x y z
N MET A 1 9.95 -37.65 42.79
CA MET A 1 9.07 -36.54 43.03
C MET A 1 8.18 -36.40 41.79
N ASP A 2 6.97 -36.90 41.93
CA ASP A 2 5.96 -36.94 40.85
C ASP A 2 5.53 -35.50 40.49
N VAL A 3 5.68 -35.13 39.22
CA VAL A 3 5.13 -33.90 38.68
C VAL A 3 3.71 -34.20 38.24
N THR A 4 2.78 -33.67 39.02
CA THR A 4 1.36 -33.73 38.96
C THR A 4 0.78 -33.46 37.57
N SER A 5 -0.16 -34.36 37.22
CA SER A 5 -1.13 -34.27 36.13
C SER A 5 -1.79 -32.92 36.06
N HIS A 6 -1.60 -32.19 34.96
CA HIS A 6 -2.43 -31.03 34.60
C HIS A 6 -3.80 -31.57 34.14
N ASP A 7 -4.81 -31.19 34.89
CA ASP A 7 -6.23 -31.38 34.61
C ASP A 7 -6.55 -30.70 33.24
N HIS A 8 -6.62 -31.50 32.19
CA HIS A 8 -7.14 -31.07 30.89
C HIS A 8 -8.65 -30.90 31.01
N ARG A 9 -9.10 -29.77 31.57
CA ARG A 9 -10.50 -29.37 31.39
C ARG A 9 -10.72 -29.21 29.90
N SER A 10 -11.51 -30.11 29.32
CA SER A 10 -12.02 -29.99 27.96
C SER A 10 -12.68 -28.62 27.82
N VAL A 11 -12.10 -27.73 27.04
CA VAL A 11 -12.76 -26.49 26.62
C VAL A 11 -14.02 -26.97 25.88
N PRO A 12 -15.25 -26.58 26.30
CA PRO A 12 -16.43 -26.94 25.54
C PRO A 12 -16.28 -26.43 24.12
N ASP A 13 -16.68 -27.26 23.13
CA ASP A 13 -16.65 -26.87 21.72
C ASP A 13 -17.31 -25.50 21.57
N ALA A 14 -16.55 -24.53 21.19
CA ALA A 14 -17.09 -23.20 20.91
C ALA A 14 -18.14 -23.37 19.79
N PRO A 15 -19.32 -22.73 19.89
CA PRO A 15 -20.30 -22.82 18.85
C PRO A 15 -19.65 -22.37 17.53
N GLN A 16 -19.64 -23.25 16.52
CA GLN A 16 -19.18 -22.90 15.19
C GLN A 16 -20.09 -21.79 14.68
N ILE A 17 -19.56 -20.57 14.58
CA ILE A 17 -20.25 -19.50 13.88
C ILE A 17 -20.18 -19.86 12.41
N LEU A 18 -21.24 -20.46 11.89
CA LEU A 18 -21.38 -20.77 10.47
C LEU A 18 -21.46 -19.45 9.68
N ALA A 19 -20.99 -19.48 8.45
CA ALA A 19 -21.16 -18.36 7.54
C ALA A 19 -22.64 -17.90 7.53
N PRO A 20 -22.90 -16.57 7.57
CA PRO A 20 -24.26 -16.05 7.66
C PRO A 20 -25.11 -16.55 6.51
N LYS A 21 -26.35 -17.02 6.84
CA LYS A 21 -27.28 -17.59 5.86
C LYS A 21 -28.13 -16.53 5.16
N ASP A 22 -28.22 -15.35 5.75
CA ASP A 22 -29.00 -14.23 5.23
C ASP A 22 -28.33 -12.87 5.59
N PRO A 23 -28.73 -11.76 4.95
CA PRO A 23 -28.17 -10.43 5.21
C PRO A 23 -28.36 -9.93 6.65
N ALA A 24 -29.49 -10.26 7.30
CA ALA A 24 -29.75 -9.81 8.67
C ALA A 24 -28.82 -10.51 9.66
N GLN A 25 -28.54 -11.78 9.46
CA GLN A 25 -27.55 -12.53 10.26
C GLN A 25 -26.14 -11.99 10.01
N ALA A 26 -25.78 -11.65 8.77
CA ALA A 26 -24.51 -11.02 8.45
C ALA A 26 -24.34 -9.68 9.18
N GLN A 27 -25.37 -8.85 9.18
CA GLN A 27 -25.36 -7.56 9.87
C GLN A 27 -25.26 -7.71 11.40
N ALA A 28 -25.94 -8.70 11.99
CA ALA A 28 -25.86 -8.97 13.42
C ALA A 28 -24.45 -9.43 13.85
N LEU A 29 -23.83 -10.32 13.07
CA LEU A 29 -22.45 -10.77 13.29
C LEU A 29 -21.46 -9.61 13.17
N GLU A 30 -21.67 -8.74 12.20
CA GLU A 30 -20.82 -7.55 12.02
C GLU A 30 -20.91 -6.60 13.21
N ALA A 31 -22.15 -6.30 13.67
CA ALA A 31 -22.36 -5.45 14.84
C ALA A 31 -21.72 -6.04 16.11
N GLU A 32 -21.80 -7.37 16.30
CA GLU A 32 -21.14 -8.04 17.43
C GLU A 32 -19.61 -7.95 17.31
N ARG A 33 -19.07 -8.15 16.10
CA ARG A 33 -17.63 -8.12 15.83
C ARG A 33 -17.01 -6.77 16.15
N VAL A 34 -17.66 -5.65 15.78
CA VAL A 34 -17.15 -4.28 16.00
C VAL A 34 -17.61 -3.66 17.34
N LEU A 35 -18.38 -4.35 18.15
CA LEU A 35 -19.00 -3.83 19.37
C LEU A 35 -18.03 -3.15 20.34
N ARG A 36 -16.80 -3.64 20.45
CA ARG A 36 -15.78 -3.06 21.33
C ARG A 36 -15.21 -1.77 20.77
N GLN A 37 -15.08 -1.66 19.46
CA GLN A 37 -14.62 -0.46 18.77
C GLN A 37 -15.69 0.63 18.76
N ASP A 38 -16.95 0.27 18.57
CA ASP A 38 -18.11 1.18 18.63
C ASP A 38 -18.28 1.88 20.00
N ARG A 39 -17.69 1.31 21.06
CA ARG A 39 -17.69 1.92 22.41
C ARG A 39 -16.62 2.98 22.60
N LEU A 40 -15.72 3.21 21.65
CA LEU A 40 -14.67 4.20 21.77
C LEU A 40 -15.27 5.61 21.74
N PRO A 41 -14.91 6.49 22.69
CA PRO A 41 -15.42 7.86 22.71
C PRO A 41 -15.04 8.61 21.43
N GLY A 42 -16.05 9.18 20.76
CA GLY A 42 -15.87 9.98 19.55
C GLY A 42 -15.58 9.18 18.28
N PHE A 43 -15.58 7.84 18.32
CA PHE A 43 -15.38 6.99 17.15
C PHE A 43 -16.72 6.75 16.46
N ASP A 44 -16.87 7.20 15.21
CA ASP A 44 -18.06 6.96 14.40
C ASP A 44 -17.94 5.65 13.62
N GLN A 45 -18.41 4.55 14.22
CA GLN A 45 -18.42 3.22 13.60
C GLN A 45 -19.31 3.17 12.36
N GLN A 46 -20.39 3.94 12.32
CA GLN A 46 -21.26 3.98 11.13
C GLN A 46 -20.59 4.65 9.94
N ALA A 47 -19.83 5.71 10.18
CA ALA A 47 -19.01 6.35 9.13
C ALA A 47 -17.96 5.38 8.58
N VAL A 48 -17.31 4.58 9.45
CA VAL A 48 -16.38 3.53 9.04
C VAL A 48 -17.07 2.46 8.20
N ALA A 49 -18.24 1.98 8.62
CA ALA A 49 -19.00 0.95 7.92
C ALA A 49 -19.55 1.40 6.56
N ASN A 50 -19.73 2.70 6.35
CA ASN A 50 -20.18 3.27 5.07
C ASN A 50 -19.00 3.68 4.16
N ALA A 51 -17.77 3.62 4.65
CA ALA A 51 -16.63 4.13 3.92
C ALA A 51 -16.13 3.17 2.84
N HIS A 52 -15.57 3.75 1.79
CA HIS A 52 -14.80 3.08 0.77
C HIS A 52 -13.32 3.48 0.88
N VAL A 53 -12.42 2.52 0.96
CA VAL A 53 -10.98 2.73 1.07
C VAL A 53 -10.27 2.15 -0.14
N LEU A 54 -9.42 2.93 -0.79
CA LEU A 54 -8.51 2.45 -1.84
C LEU A 54 -7.16 2.11 -1.22
N VAL A 55 -6.77 0.85 -1.26
CA VAL A 55 -5.45 0.36 -0.81
C VAL A 55 -4.60 0.02 -2.02
N ILE A 56 -3.46 0.66 -2.15
CA ILE A 56 -2.53 0.44 -3.25
C ILE A 56 -1.30 -0.29 -2.71
N GLY A 57 -1.12 -1.54 -3.14
CA GLY A 57 -0.11 -2.47 -2.65
C GLY A 57 -0.62 -3.43 -1.58
N ALA A 58 -0.46 -4.74 -1.82
CA ALA A 58 -0.78 -5.84 -0.90
C ALA A 58 0.49 -6.52 -0.34
N GLY A 59 1.58 -5.74 -0.22
CA GLY A 59 2.87 -6.19 0.29
C GLY A 59 2.99 -6.12 1.82
N GLY A 60 4.21 -5.81 2.30
CA GLY A 60 4.52 -5.77 3.74
C GLY A 60 3.70 -4.74 4.53
N LEU A 61 3.39 -3.58 3.95
CA LEU A 61 2.51 -2.57 4.55
C LEU A 61 1.03 -2.90 4.32
N GLY A 62 0.69 -3.37 3.11
CA GLY A 62 -0.70 -3.65 2.73
C GLY A 62 -1.32 -4.81 3.50
N CYS A 63 -0.57 -5.86 3.81
CA CYS A 63 -1.08 -6.99 4.58
C CYS A 63 -1.70 -6.57 5.93
N PRO A 64 -0.97 -5.89 6.85
CA PRO A 64 -1.54 -5.43 8.11
C PRO A 64 -2.64 -4.37 7.92
N VAL A 65 -2.54 -3.51 6.88
CA VAL A 65 -3.58 -2.52 6.56
C VAL A 65 -4.90 -3.22 6.21
N VAL A 66 -4.88 -4.11 5.21
CA VAL A 66 -6.08 -4.83 4.76
C VAL A 66 -6.71 -5.63 5.90
N GLN A 67 -5.87 -6.33 6.68
CA GLN A 67 -6.33 -7.10 7.83
C GLN A 67 -7.03 -6.22 8.88
N ALA A 68 -6.42 -5.10 9.24
CA ALA A 68 -6.95 -4.19 10.26
C ALA A 68 -8.24 -3.49 9.79
N LEU A 69 -8.30 -3.03 8.53
CA LEU A 69 -9.48 -2.38 7.97
C LEU A 69 -10.65 -3.35 7.87
N ALA A 70 -10.42 -4.57 7.40
CA ALA A 70 -11.43 -5.62 7.38
C ALA A 70 -11.94 -5.92 8.80
N ALA A 71 -11.01 -6.11 9.76
CA ALA A 71 -11.37 -6.36 11.16
C ALA A 71 -12.13 -5.20 11.80
N ALA A 72 -11.88 -3.96 11.42
CA ALA A 72 -12.54 -2.76 11.93
C ALA A 72 -13.92 -2.49 11.32
N GLY A 73 -14.35 -3.26 10.31
CA GLY A 73 -15.69 -3.12 9.71
C GLY A 73 -15.79 -1.99 8.70
N VAL A 74 -14.74 -1.72 7.93
CA VAL A 74 -14.82 -0.84 6.74
C VAL A 74 -15.80 -1.45 5.74
N GLY A 75 -16.66 -0.63 5.13
CA GLY A 75 -17.72 -1.11 4.25
C GLY A 75 -17.21 -1.67 2.93
N SER A 76 -16.24 -1.05 2.32
CA SER A 76 -15.64 -1.52 1.07
C SER A 76 -14.15 -1.16 0.95
N ILE A 77 -13.40 -2.04 0.29
CA ILE A 77 -11.99 -1.86 -0.04
C ILE A 77 -11.79 -2.11 -1.52
N THR A 78 -11.17 -1.18 -2.23
CA THR A 78 -10.57 -1.46 -3.53
C THR A 78 -9.09 -1.71 -3.33
N LEU A 79 -8.60 -2.83 -3.85
CA LEU A 79 -7.22 -3.29 -3.69
C LEU A 79 -6.52 -3.35 -5.06
N VAL A 80 -5.42 -2.61 -5.20
CA VAL A 80 -4.60 -2.57 -6.42
C VAL A 80 -3.25 -3.21 -6.13
N ASP A 81 -2.94 -4.32 -6.78
CA ASP A 81 -1.61 -4.96 -6.74
C ASP A 81 -1.46 -5.89 -7.95
N HIS A 82 -0.34 -5.83 -8.67
CA HIS A 82 -0.09 -6.63 -9.87
C HIS A 82 0.74 -7.89 -9.60
N ASP A 83 1.37 -7.97 -8.42
CA ASP A 83 2.35 -9.00 -8.08
C ASP A 83 1.74 -10.36 -7.77
N VAL A 84 2.61 -11.36 -7.83
CA VAL A 84 2.37 -12.70 -7.28
C VAL A 84 3.11 -12.90 -5.96
N ILE A 85 2.63 -13.83 -5.17
CA ILE A 85 3.22 -14.19 -3.87
C ILE A 85 4.47 -15.04 -4.11
N GLU A 86 5.58 -14.61 -3.54
CA GLU A 86 6.86 -15.32 -3.55
C GLU A 86 7.25 -15.79 -2.15
N LEU A 87 8.03 -16.86 -2.07
CA LEU A 87 8.50 -17.40 -0.79
C LEU A 87 9.28 -16.35 0.03
N SER A 88 10.10 -15.52 -0.64
CA SER A 88 10.86 -14.41 -0.06
C SER A 88 9.98 -13.30 0.55
N ASN A 89 8.70 -13.24 0.20
CA ASN A 89 7.76 -12.26 0.71
C ASN A 89 7.21 -12.63 2.10
N LEU A 90 7.10 -13.92 2.42
CA LEU A 90 6.34 -14.43 3.58
C LEU A 90 6.88 -13.92 4.93
N GLN A 91 8.16 -13.57 5.02
CA GLN A 91 8.76 -13.03 6.25
C GLN A 91 8.18 -11.67 6.69
N ARG A 92 7.48 -10.92 5.76
CA ARG A 92 6.89 -9.61 6.04
C ARG A 92 5.47 -9.43 5.52
N GLN A 93 4.89 -10.44 4.89
CA GLN A 93 3.54 -10.40 4.31
C GLN A 93 2.65 -11.47 4.96
N PRO A 94 2.20 -11.25 6.22
CA PRO A 94 1.60 -12.30 7.06
C PRO A 94 0.20 -12.75 6.64
N LEU A 95 -0.43 -12.10 5.66
CA LEU A 95 -1.68 -12.58 5.07
C LEU A 95 -1.50 -13.83 4.21
N PHE A 96 -0.26 -14.13 3.79
CA PHE A 96 0.06 -15.18 2.85
C PHE A 96 0.80 -16.34 3.52
N GLY A 97 0.51 -17.55 3.04
CA GLY A 97 1.22 -18.76 3.46
C GLY A 97 1.96 -19.43 2.30
N ILE A 98 2.73 -20.47 2.60
CA ILE A 98 3.49 -21.24 1.59
C ILE A 98 2.56 -21.75 0.46
N ALA A 99 1.35 -22.18 0.80
CA ALA A 99 0.36 -22.67 -0.16
C ALA A 99 -0.17 -21.59 -1.13
N ASP A 100 0.08 -20.32 -0.83
CA ASP A 100 -0.36 -19.21 -1.68
C ASP A 100 0.72 -18.77 -2.68
N CYS A 101 1.95 -19.29 -2.60
CA CYS A 101 3.03 -18.93 -3.52
C CYS A 101 2.62 -19.15 -4.98
N GLY A 102 2.91 -18.16 -5.84
CA GLY A 102 2.52 -18.12 -7.24
C GLY A 102 1.11 -17.58 -7.52
N ARG A 103 0.30 -17.36 -6.49
CA ARG A 103 -1.04 -16.74 -6.64
C ARG A 103 -0.92 -15.21 -6.58
N ALA A 104 -1.90 -14.50 -7.15
CA ALA A 104 -1.94 -13.04 -7.12
C ALA A 104 -2.13 -12.52 -5.70
N LYS A 105 -1.28 -11.56 -5.26
CA LYS A 105 -1.34 -10.95 -3.93
C LYS A 105 -2.70 -10.34 -3.64
N ALA A 106 -3.21 -9.52 -4.55
CA ALA A 106 -4.49 -8.83 -4.37
C ALA A 106 -5.67 -9.78 -4.22
N GLU A 107 -5.70 -10.89 -4.98
CA GLU A 107 -6.79 -11.87 -4.87
C GLU A 107 -6.76 -12.64 -3.55
N VAL A 108 -5.57 -13.05 -3.11
CA VAL A 108 -5.43 -13.76 -1.83
C VAL A 108 -5.73 -12.82 -0.67
N ALA A 109 -5.24 -11.58 -0.70
CA ALA A 109 -5.54 -10.58 0.33
C ALA A 109 -7.05 -10.27 0.41
N ALA A 110 -7.71 -10.12 -0.74
CA ALA A 110 -9.17 -9.94 -0.80
C ALA A 110 -9.94 -11.13 -0.22
N HIS A 111 -9.47 -12.35 -0.50
CA HIS A 111 -10.06 -13.56 0.07
C HIS A 111 -9.92 -13.57 1.60
N ARG A 112 -8.72 -13.30 2.13
CA ARG A 112 -8.46 -13.22 3.57
C ARG A 112 -9.29 -12.12 4.26
N ALA A 113 -9.43 -10.97 3.60
CA ALA A 113 -10.27 -9.88 4.13
C ALA A 113 -11.73 -10.30 4.27
N ARG A 114 -12.30 -11.04 3.31
CA ARG A 114 -13.66 -11.57 3.36
C ARG A 114 -13.83 -12.70 4.39
N GLU A 115 -12.78 -13.47 4.67
CA GLU A 115 -12.81 -14.46 5.77
C GLU A 115 -12.89 -13.75 7.13
N ILE A 116 -12.26 -12.59 7.30
CA ILE A 116 -12.32 -11.76 8.51
C ILE A 116 -13.69 -11.06 8.63
N ALA A 117 -14.17 -10.49 7.53
CA ALA A 117 -15.41 -9.70 7.47
C ALA A 117 -16.25 -10.13 6.25
N PRO A 118 -17.15 -11.13 6.40
CA PRO A 118 -17.93 -11.64 5.27
C PRO A 118 -18.86 -10.61 4.60
N ALA A 119 -19.20 -9.52 5.31
CA ALA A 119 -20.00 -8.42 4.77
C ALA A 119 -19.18 -7.40 3.96
N LEU A 120 -17.84 -7.45 4.04
CA LEU A 120 -16.94 -6.53 3.36
C LEU A 120 -17.01 -6.71 1.84
N THR A 121 -17.26 -5.62 1.13
CA THR A 121 -17.10 -5.60 -0.33
C THR A 121 -15.64 -5.35 -0.69
N VAL A 122 -15.04 -6.21 -1.52
CA VAL A 122 -13.67 -6.01 -1.99
C VAL A 122 -13.63 -6.07 -3.51
N THR A 123 -13.19 -4.96 -4.12
CA THR A 123 -12.86 -4.87 -5.56
C THR A 123 -11.35 -5.10 -5.75
N VAL A 124 -10.95 -5.80 -6.78
CA VAL A 124 -9.53 -6.15 -7.04
C VAL A 124 -9.12 -5.71 -8.42
N TYR A 125 -8.02 -4.96 -8.49
CA TYR A 125 -7.33 -4.61 -9.74
C TYR A 125 -5.95 -5.26 -9.76
N ARG A 126 -5.79 -6.31 -10.56
CA ARG A 126 -4.49 -6.97 -10.83
C ARG A 126 -3.76 -6.23 -11.94
N ARG A 127 -3.37 -5.02 -11.68
CA ARG A 127 -2.78 -4.13 -12.67
C ARG A 127 -1.68 -3.29 -12.07
N TYR A 128 -0.65 -3.02 -12.85
CA TYR A 128 0.37 -2.03 -12.50
C TYR A 128 -0.28 -0.66 -12.40
N LEU A 129 0.05 0.11 -11.36
CA LEU A 129 -0.46 1.48 -11.22
C LEU A 129 0.35 2.42 -12.10
N GLU A 130 -0.34 3.11 -13.02
CA GLU A 130 0.26 4.02 -13.99
C GLU A 130 -0.54 5.33 -14.05
N ALA A 131 0.13 6.40 -14.50
CA ALA A 131 -0.49 7.71 -14.69
C ALA A 131 -1.67 7.67 -15.68
N SER A 132 -1.60 6.76 -16.65
CA SER A 132 -2.61 6.60 -17.71
C SER A 132 -4.00 6.20 -17.21
N TRP A 133 -4.15 5.74 -15.97
CA TRP A 133 -5.44 5.26 -15.46
C TRP A 133 -5.73 5.56 -13.99
N ILE A 134 -4.75 6.09 -13.21
CA ILE A 134 -4.99 6.36 -11.79
C ILE A 134 -6.10 7.39 -11.57
N LEU A 135 -6.19 8.43 -12.39
CA LEU A 135 -7.24 9.44 -12.24
C LEU A 135 -8.61 8.87 -12.58
N ASP A 136 -8.71 8.01 -13.61
CA ASP A 136 -9.95 7.30 -13.93
C ASP A 136 -10.35 6.35 -12.80
N LEU A 137 -9.39 5.59 -12.25
CA LEU A 137 -9.62 4.74 -11.07
C LEU A 137 -10.19 5.55 -9.90
N LEU A 138 -9.59 6.71 -9.58
CA LEU A 138 -10.05 7.55 -8.48
C LEU A 138 -11.44 8.16 -8.74
N ALA A 139 -11.75 8.48 -9.99
CA ALA A 139 -13.07 8.96 -10.38
C ALA A 139 -14.15 7.88 -10.31
N ASP A 140 -13.84 6.67 -10.78
CA ASP A 140 -14.76 5.53 -10.82
C ASP A 140 -15.04 4.95 -9.43
N GLU A 141 -13.99 4.75 -8.64
CA GLU A 141 -14.08 4.15 -7.29
C GLU A 141 -14.50 5.18 -6.22
N ASN A 142 -14.21 6.46 -6.43
CA ASN A 142 -14.52 7.57 -5.52
C ASN A 142 -14.25 7.25 -4.03
N PRO A 143 -13.02 6.86 -3.65
CA PRO A 143 -12.73 6.43 -2.29
C PRO A 143 -12.74 7.62 -1.32
N ALA A 144 -13.12 7.37 -0.07
CA ALA A 144 -13.02 8.37 1.01
C ALA A 144 -11.56 8.68 1.37
N VAL A 145 -10.65 7.72 1.16
CA VAL A 145 -9.22 7.84 1.47
C VAL A 145 -8.41 6.84 0.65
N ILE A 146 -7.21 7.24 0.24
CA ILE A 146 -6.20 6.39 -0.38
C ILE A 146 -5.20 5.95 0.70
N VAL A 147 -4.78 4.69 0.68
CA VAL A 147 -3.71 4.16 1.54
C VAL A 147 -2.58 3.65 0.66
N ASP A 148 -1.46 4.35 0.68
CA ASP A 148 -0.26 4.01 -0.10
C ASP A 148 0.61 3.00 0.65
N CYS A 149 0.49 1.73 0.27
CA CYS A 149 1.28 0.61 0.78
C CYS A 149 2.38 0.14 -0.18
N THR A 150 2.75 0.96 -1.16
CA THR A 150 3.78 0.65 -2.16
C THR A 150 5.19 0.80 -1.59
N ASP A 151 6.20 0.38 -2.32
CA ASP A 151 7.61 0.38 -1.88
C ASP A 151 8.54 1.18 -2.80
N THR A 152 8.05 1.68 -3.93
CA THR A 152 8.85 2.52 -4.85
C THR A 152 8.49 3.99 -4.73
N PHE A 153 9.49 4.88 -4.75
CA PHE A 153 9.24 6.33 -4.72
C PHE A 153 8.50 6.84 -5.94
N ALA A 154 8.74 6.25 -7.11
CA ALA A 154 8.01 6.62 -8.32
C ALA A 154 6.49 6.43 -8.16
N THR A 155 6.09 5.28 -7.64
CA THR A 155 4.66 5.00 -7.36
C THR A 155 4.12 5.88 -6.24
N LYS A 156 4.91 6.11 -5.18
CA LYS A 156 4.51 6.99 -4.06
C LYS A 156 4.25 8.42 -4.51
N TYR A 157 5.12 8.99 -5.35
CA TYR A 157 4.88 10.31 -5.93
C TYR A 157 3.65 10.33 -6.83
N LEU A 158 3.48 9.32 -7.71
CA LEU A 158 2.30 9.22 -8.56
C LEU A 158 1.00 9.23 -7.75
N ILE A 159 0.95 8.44 -6.68
CA ILE A 159 -0.22 8.38 -5.79
C ILE A 159 -0.43 9.71 -5.07
N ALA A 160 0.62 10.32 -4.53
CA ALA A 160 0.53 11.59 -3.82
C ALA A 160 0.08 12.73 -4.74
N ASP A 161 0.62 12.79 -5.96
CA ASP A 161 0.25 13.79 -6.96
C ASP A 161 -1.21 13.60 -7.42
N ALA A 162 -1.65 12.36 -7.66
CA ALA A 162 -3.03 12.06 -7.98
C ALA A 162 -4.00 12.40 -6.82
N ALA A 163 -3.58 12.16 -5.58
CA ALA A 163 -4.33 12.54 -4.39
C ALA A 163 -4.47 14.08 -4.27
N GLU A 164 -3.42 14.84 -4.58
CA GLU A 164 -3.49 16.31 -4.60
C GLU A 164 -4.43 16.82 -5.69
N ILE A 165 -4.34 16.29 -6.91
CA ILE A 165 -5.20 16.66 -8.05
C ILE A 165 -6.69 16.40 -7.75
N THR A 166 -6.98 15.24 -7.14
CA THR A 166 -8.38 14.86 -6.87
C THR A 166 -8.92 15.39 -5.54
N GLY A 167 -8.03 15.87 -4.66
CA GLY A 167 -8.37 16.30 -3.31
C GLY A 167 -8.69 15.14 -2.35
N ILE A 168 -8.50 13.89 -2.76
CA ILE A 168 -8.74 12.72 -1.91
C ILE A 168 -7.61 12.60 -0.89
N PRO A 169 -7.90 12.45 0.41
CA PRO A 169 -6.88 12.28 1.44
C PRO A 169 -6.03 11.03 1.23
N LEU A 170 -4.74 11.14 1.57
CA LEU A 170 -3.76 10.08 1.44
C LEU A 170 -3.14 9.71 2.78
N VAL A 171 -3.29 8.47 3.21
CA VAL A 171 -2.47 7.88 4.29
C VAL A 171 -1.26 7.25 3.65
N TRP A 172 -0.09 7.79 3.97
CA TRP A 172 1.18 7.39 3.41
C TRP A 172 2.05 6.69 4.46
N GLY A 173 2.76 5.64 4.05
CA GLY A 173 3.77 4.98 4.86
C GLY A 173 4.99 4.55 4.06
N SER A 174 6.12 4.44 4.76
CA SER A 174 7.37 3.93 4.19
C SER A 174 8.14 3.14 5.24
N VAL A 175 8.83 2.08 4.81
CA VAL A 175 9.68 1.25 5.67
C VAL A 175 10.97 0.93 4.94
N LEU A 176 12.09 1.03 5.64
CA LEU A 176 13.41 0.62 5.16
C LEU A 176 14.23 0.08 6.32
N ARG A 177 14.81 -1.12 6.18
CA ARG A 177 15.63 -1.75 7.23
C ARG A 177 14.89 -1.89 8.57
N TYR A 178 15.26 -1.08 9.55
CA TYR A 178 14.68 -1.03 10.90
C TYR A 178 13.81 0.20 11.16
N GLN A 179 13.64 1.04 10.15
CA GLN A 179 12.95 2.33 10.28
C GLN A 179 11.67 2.33 9.47
N GLY A 180 10.70 3.11 9.92
CA GLY A 180 9.50 3.38 9.17
C GLY A 180 8.90 4.72 9.51
N SER A 181 8.05 5.21 8.61
CA SER A 181 7.42 6.53 8.73
C SER A 181 5.96 6.46 8.30
N VAL A 182 5.13 7.30 8.91
CA VAL A 182 3.70 7.45 8.57
C VAL A 182 3.34 8.93 8.60
N SER A 183 2.50 9.35 7.66
CA SER A 183 1.89 10.68 7.62
C SER A 183 0.51 10.62 6.96
N VAL A 184 -0.26 11.70 7.09
CA VAL A 184 -1.53 11.90 6.38
C VAL A 184 -1.44 13.19 5.60
N PHE A 185 -1.67 13.12 4.29
CA PHE A 185 -1.65 14.25 3.38
C PHE A 185 -3.07 14.60 2.94
N ARG A 186 -3.40 15.89 2.96
CA ARG A 186 -4.70 16.42 2.50
C ARG A 186 -4.50 17.72 1.74
N SER A 187 -5.46 18.04 0.89
CA SER A 187 -5.49 19.34 0.21
C SER A 187 -5.45 20.49 1.22
N GLY A 188 -4.56 21.46 1.00
CA GLY A 188 -4.31 22.58 1.91
C GLY A 188 -3.39 22.28 3.10
N SER A 189 -2.94 21.05 3.26
CA SER A 189 -1.92 20.62 4.22
C SER A 189 -0.59 20.31 3.50
N ALA A 190 0.38 19.72 4.22
CA ALA A 190 1.63 19.28 3.60
C ALA A 190 1.38 18.16 2.58
N HIS A 191 2.29 18.05 1.61
CA HIS A 191 2.32 17.04 0.56
C HIS A 191 3.60 16.20 0.66
N LEU A 192 3.63 15.04 0.01
CA LEU A 192 4.84 14.20 -0.03
C LEU A 192 6.06 14.94 -0.60
N ARG A 193 5.84 15.86 -1.56
CA ARG A 193 6.90 16.69 -2.15
C ARG A 193 7.43 17.78 -1.21
N ASP A 194 6.68 18.15 -0.17
CA ASP A 194 7.20 19.02 0.89
C ASP A 194 8.16 18.26 1.81
N LEU A 195 7.95 16.95 1.98
CA LEU A 195 8.84 16.08 2.73
C LEU A 195 10.07 15.64 1.91
N PHE A 196 9.86 15.32 0.63
CA PHE A 196 10.88 14.91 -0.32
C PHE A 196 10.75 15.73 -1.62
N PRO A 197 11.35 16.93 -1.70
CA PRO A 197 11.26 17.79 -2.90
C PRO A 197 11.83 17.15 -4.15
N THR A 198 12.84 16.30 -4.00
CA THR A 198 13.46 15.52 -5.07
C THR A 198 13.54 14.06 -4.67
N THR A 199 13.46 13.17 -5.66
CA THR A 199 13.69 11.75 -5.42
C THR A 199 15.08 11.56 -4.81
N PRO A 200 15.20 10.91 -3.64
CA PRO A 200 16.50 10.64 -3.04
C PRO A 200 17.43 9.89 -4.01
N ALA A 201 18.66 10.36 -4.18
CA ALA A 201 19.61 9.85 -5.18
C ALA A 201 20.08 8.40 -4.92
N THR A 202 19.91 7.90 -3.69
CA THR A 202 20.31 6.55 -3.27
C THR A 202 19.08 5.87 -2.65
N LEU A 203 18.26 5.26 -3.49
CA LEU A 203 17.14 4.46 -3.04
C LEU A 203 17.48 2.99 -3.24
N GLU A 204 18.00 2.39 -2.18
CA GLU A 204 17.95 0.94 -2.06
C GLU A 204 16.48 0.53 -1.92
N SER A 205 16.01 -0.39 -2.75
CA SER A 205 14.70 -1.00 -2.57
C SER A 205 14.69 -1.84 -1.28
N CYS A 206 13.49 -2.14 -0.75
CA CYS A 206 13.38 -3.09 0.36
C CYS A 206 13.98 -4.47 0.02
N ALA A 207 14.06 -4.82 -1.26
CA ALA A 207 14.67 -6.05 -1.73
C ALA A 207 16.21 -6.03 -1.61
N GLU A 208 16.83 -4.87 -1.83
CA GLU A 208 18.30 -4.69 -1.76
C GLU A 208 18.78 -4.36 -0.34
N ALA A 209 18.10 -3.43 0.34
CA ALA A 209 18.49 -2.98 1.68
C ALA A 209 18.08 -3.93 2.80
N GLY A 210 17.09 -4.80 2.55
CA GLY A 210 16.44 -5.61 3.55
C GLY A 210 15.42 -4.81 4.39
N VAL A 211 14.55 -5.53 5.09
CA VAL A 211 13.55 -4.97 6.01
C VAL A 211 13.20 -5.98 7.10
N LEU A 212 13.09 -5.50 8.32
CA LEU A 212 12.56 -6.30 9.43
C LEU A 212 11.04 -6.41 9.29
N GLY A 213 10.51 -7.65 9.09
CA GLY A 213 9.08 -7.87 8.86
C GLY A 213 8.17 -7.33 9.98
N ALA A 214 8.62 -7.39 11.22
CA ALA A 214 7.88 -6.79 12.35
C ALA A 214 7.75 -5.26 12.21
N THR A 215 8.75 -4.57 11.66
CA THR A 215 8.68 -3.12 11.40
C THR A 215 7.59 -2.80 10.36
N THR A 216 7.46 -3.62 9.31
CA THR A 216 6.36 -3.43 8.33
C THR A 216 4.98 -3.58 8.97
N ALA A 217 4.84 -4.54 9.91
CA ALA A 217 3.59 -4.75 10.63
C ALA A 217 3.25 -3.55 11.55
N VAL A 218 4.23 -2.99 12.26
CA VAL A 218 4.05 -1.79 13.09
C VAL A 218 3.57 -0.61 12.24
N ILE A 219 4.28 -0.31 11.14
CA ILE A 219 3.96 0.82 10.27
C ILE A 219 2.60 0.61 9.58
N GLY A 220 2.32 -0.56 9.03
CA GLY A 220 1.02 -0.84 8.42
C GLY A 220 -0.14 -0.75 9.42
N SER A 221 0.06 -1.17 10.67
CA SER A 221 -0.94 -1.00 11.73
C SER A 221 -1.16 0.48 12.10
N LEU A 222 -0.11 1.29 12.10
CA LEU A 222 -0.23 2.75 12.27
C LEU A 222 -0.97 3.39 11.09
N MET A 223 -0.67 2.99 9.85
CA MET A 223 -1.40 3.45 8.66
C MET A 223 -2.89 3.09 8.73
N ALA A 224 -3.22 1.86 9.13
CA ALA A 224 -4.61 1.46 9.37
C ALA A 224 -5.27 2.30 10.48
N THR A 225 -4.54 2.58 11.56
CA THR A 225 -5.02 3.44 12.65
C THR A 225 -5.34 4.85 12.14
N GLU A 226 -4.45 5.46 11.34
CA GLU A 226 -4.70 6.79 10.77
C GLU A 226 -5.88 6.78 9.79
N THR A 227 -6.01 5.73 8.98
CA THR A 227 -7.15 5.52 8.10
C THR A 227 -8.46 5.47 8.89
N LEU A 228 -8.54 4.64 9.92
CA LEU A 228 -9.73 4.51 10.76
C LEU A 228 -10.06 5.79 11.52
N LYS A 229 -9.05 6.49 12.05
CA LYS A 229 -9.23 7.80 12.68
C LYS A 229 -9.82 8.82 11.70
N PHE A 230 -9.28 8.87 10.48
CA PHE A 230 -9.78 9.72 9.42
C PHE A 230 -11.26 9.43 9.13
N LEU A 231 -11.62 8.17 8.89
CA LEU A 231 -12.98 7.73 8.59
C LEU A 231 -13.96 8.01 9.74
N ALA A 232 -13.50 7.84 10.99
CA ALA A 232 -14.30 8.07 12.19
C ALA A 232 -14.35 9.54 12.64
N GLY A 233 -13.76 10.48 11.89
CA GLY A 233 -13.76 11.91 12.22
C GLY A 233 -12.84 12.32 13.36
N LEU A 234 -11.85 11.50 13.70
CA LEU A 234 -10.88 11.75 14.77
C LEU A 234 -9.62 12.48 14.25
N PRO A 235 -8.87 13.19 15.12
CA PRO A 235 -7.62 13.83 14.73
C PRO A 235 -6.59 12.83 14.20
N THR A 236 -5.96 13.15 13.07
CA THR A 236 -4.96 12.30 12.39
C THR A 236 -3.54 12.88 12.51
N LEU A 237 -2.58 12.23 11.85
CA LEU A 237 -1.21 12.72 11.63
C LEU A 237 -1.12 13.77 10.51
N GLU A 238 -2.21 14.46 10.18
CA GLU A 238 -2.16 15.59 9.26
C GLU A 238 -1.22 16.68 9.79
N GLY A 239 -0.31 17.17 8.95
CA GLY A 239 0.73 18.13 9.33
C GLY A 239 1.82 17.57 10.26
N ARG A 240 1.97 16.24 10.31
CA ARG A 240 2.98 15.56 11.14
C ARG A 240 3.58 14.37 10.40
N LEU A 241 4.86 14.12 10.67
CA LEU A 241 5.56 12.90 10.31
C LEU A 241 5.86 12.10 11.58
N LEU A 242 5.27 10.92 11.70
CA LEU A 242 5.64 9.96 12.75
C LEU A 242 6.71 9.03 12.19
N THR A 243 7.84 8.91 12.91
CA THR A 243 8.89 7.94 12.59
C THR A 243 9.02 6.90 13.69
N TYR A 244 9.39 5.68 13.32
CA TYR A 244 9.67 4.56 14.21
C TYR A 244 11.05 3.99 13.92
N GLU A 245 11.85 3.79 14.97
CA GLU A 245 13.15 3.12 14.93
C GLU A 245 13.08 1.83 15.77
N ALA A 246 13.13 0.68 15.11
CA ALA A 246 12.91 -0.61 15.76
C ALA A 246 14.06 -1.02 16.70
N LEU A 247 15.32 -0.63 16.40
CA LEU A 247 16.46 -1.00 17.24
C LEU A 247 16.41 -0.35 18.62
N SER A 248 15.96 0.90 18.69
CA SER A 248 15.80 1.63 19.96
C SER A 248 14.38 1.52 20.53
N GLY A 249 13.40 1.06 19.71
CA GLY A 249 11.99 1.05 20.08
C GLY A 249 11.38 2.44 20.22
N THR A 250 11.96 3.47 19.58
CA THR A 250 11.55 4.87 19.75
C THR A 250 10.62 5.34 18.65
N PHE A 251 9.65 6.18 19.05
CA PHE A 251 8.82 6.95 18.13
C PHE A 251 9.19 8.42 18.24
N GLN A 252 9.28 9.10 17.09
CA GLN A 252 9.47 10.55 17.04
C GLN A 252 8.37 11.17 16.16
N ASN A 253 7.96 12.38 16.51
CA ASN A 253 6.90 13.09 15.81
C ASN A 253 7.42 14.48 15.42
N PHE A 254 7.48 14.74 14.13
CA PHE A 254 7.96 15.98 13.55
C PHE A 254 6.78 16.78 12.98
N ALA A 255 6.78 18.09 13.17
CA ALA A 255 5.85 18.96 12.45
C ALA A 255 6.20 18.96 10.96
N LEU A 256 5.19 18.88 10.11
CA LEU A 256 5.30 18.93 8.66
C LEU A 256 4.40 20.06 8.16
N SER A 257 5.01 21.04 7.49
CA SER A 257 4.31 22.20 6.94
C SER A 257 4.42 22.19 5.42
N PRO A 258 3.42 22.70 4.69
CA PRO A 258 3.52 22.90 3.26
C PRO A 258 4.63 23.91 2.95
N ASP A 259 5.39 23.66 1.89
CA ASP A 259 6.34 24.63 1.32
C ASP A 259 5.55 25.68 0.53
N PRO A 260 5.58 26.98 0.94
CA PRO A 260 4.85 28.04 0.25
C PRO A 260 5.35 28.31 -1.18
N GLU A 261 6.58 27.88 -1.49
CA GLU A 261 7.18 28.06 -2.83
C GLU A 261 6.85 26.86 -3.76
N ARG A 262 6.31 25.76 -3.23
CA ARG A 262 5.96 24.61 -4.05
C ARG A 262 4.69 24.90 -4.87
N ALA A 263 4.81 24.78 -6.20
CA ALA A 263 3.66 24.82 -7.06
C ALA A 263 2.78 23.56 -6.84
N PRO A 264 1.44 23.69 -6.76
CA PRO A 264 0.54 22.54 -6.72
C PRO A 264 0.68 21.68 -7.97
N VAL A 265 0.52 20.37 -7.80
CA VAL A 265 0.47 19.44 -8.94
C VAL A 265 -0.90 19.57 -9.62
N THR A 266 -0.90 19.80 -10.92
CA THR A 266 -2.13 20.03 -11.70
C THR A 266 -2.40 18.96 -12.75
N ASP A 267 -1.39 18.15 -13.10
CA ASP A 267 -1.51 17.04 -14.05
C ASP A 267 -0.45 15.97 -13.79
N LEU A 268 -0.57 14.84 -14.46
CA LEU A 268 0.35 13.70 -14.36
C LEU A 268 1.25 13.53 -15.59
N SER A 269 1.41 14.55 -16.44
CA SER A 269 2.21 14.49 -17.66
C SER A 269 3.70 14.15 -17.41
N ALA A 270 4.20 14.45 -16.21
CA ALA A 270 5.56 14.09 -15.79
C ALA A 270 5.79 12.56 -15.70
N TYR A 271 4.72 11.77 -15.56
CA TYR A 271 4.75 10.30 -15.46
C TYR A 271 4.46 9.62 -16.79
N GLU A 272 4.09 10.36 -17.83
CA GLU A 272 3.88 9.78 -19.15
C GLU A 272 5.18 9.17 -19.65
N LEU A 273 5.11 7.90 -20.01
CA LEU A 273 6.25 7.21 -20.61
C LEU A 273 6.65 7.95 -21.89
N PRO A 274 7.94 8.25 -22.09
CA PRO A 274 8.42 8.73 -23.37
C PRO A 274 8.01 7.76 -24.47
N LYS A 275 7.71 8.29 -25.66
CA LYS A 275 7.39 7.46 -26.83
C LYS A 275 8.51 6.47 -27.20
N ILE A 276 9.72 6.79 -26.79
CA ILE A 276 10.91 5.98 -27.01
C ILE A 276 11.38 5.45 -25.67
N LEU A 277 11.42 4.15 -25.51
CA LEU A 277 11.93 3.45 -24.34
C LEU A 277 13.18 2.68 -24.70
N LEU A 278 14.19 2.77 -23.86
CA LEU A 278 15.41 1.97 -23.94
C LEU A 278 15.39 0.89 -22.86
N ASP A 279 15.22 -0.37 -23.27
CA ASP A 279 15.28 -1.52 -22.39
C ASP A 279 16.74 -1.95 -22.21
N VAL A 280 17.28 -1.74 -21.03
CA VAL A 280 18.69 -2.02 -20.69
C VAL A 280 18.88 -3.38 -20.02
N ARG A 281 17.80 -4.16 -19.86
CA ARG A 281 17.86 -5.48 -19.24
C ARG A 281 18.62 -6.47 -20.11
N GLU A 282 19.21 -7.47 -19.46
CA GLU A 282 19.85 -8.58 -20.16
C GLU A 282 18.83 -9.40 -20.97
N GLN A 283 19.29 -10.09 -22.02
CA GLN A 283 18.41 -10.86 -22.89
C GLN A 283 17.58 -11.92 -22.12
N SER A 284 18.20 -12.58 -21.13
CA SER A 284 17.54 -13.55 -20.28
C SER A 284 16.42 -12.97 -19.42
N GLU A 285 16.58 -11.73 -18.97
CA GLU A 285 15.57 -11.04 -18.19
C GLU A 285 14.40 -10.60 -19.07
N ARG A 286 14.68 -10.17 -20.30
CA ARG A 286 13.63 -9.82 -21.29
C ARG A 286 12.78 -11.00 -21.73
N GLU A 287 13.30 -12.21 -21.70
CA GLU A 287 12.56 -13.43 -22.08
C GLU A 287 11.61 -13.89 -20.97
N THR A 288 11.90 -13.54 -19.73
CA THR A 288 11.14 -13.98 -18.56
C THR A 288 10.15 -12.93 -18.04
N GLN A 289 10.32 -11.66 -18.43
CA GLN A 289 9.50 -10.54 -17.96
C GLN A 289 8.77 -9.85 -19.11
N VAL A 290 7.64 -9.19 -18.78
CA VAL A 290 6.89 -8.39 -19.75
C VAL A 290 7.78 -7.26 -20.27
N LYS A 291 7.84 -7.11 -21.59
CA LYS A 291 8.57 -6.05 -22.28
C LYS A 291 7.61 -5.08 -22.97
N HIS A 292 7.99 -3.81 -23.02
CA HIS A 292 7.27 -2.86 -23.87
C HIS A 292 7.50 -3.20 -25.34
N PRO A 293 6.45 -3.33 -26.17
CA PRO A 293 6.56 -3.83 -27.53
C PRO A 293 7.50 -3.01 -28.43
N ASP A 294 7.56 -1.70 -28.23
CA ASP A 294 8.31 -0.76 -29.06
C ASP A 294 9.62 -0.27 -28.41
N SER A 295 10.10 -0.94 -27.34
CA SER A 295 11.35 -0.55 -26.70
C SER A 295 12.58 -0.91 -27.55
N LEU A 296 13.51 0.03 -27.63
CA LEU A 296 14.86 -0.24 -28.09
C LEU A 296 15.58 -1.10 -27.04
N HIS A 297 16.45 -2.01 -27.49
CA HIS A 297 17.16 -2.89 -26.56
C HIS A 297 18.67 -2.67 -26.62
N LEU A 298 19.26 -2.34 -25.49
CA LEU A 298 20.70 -2.25 -25.28
C LEU A 298 21.07 -2.75 -23.88
N PRO A 299 21.38 -4.05 -23.71
CA PRO A 299 21.74 -4.63 -22.41
C PRO A 299 22.89 -3.88 -21.74
N LEU A 300 22.82 -3.70 -20.41
CA LEU A 300 23.88 -3.04 -19.65
C LEU A 300 25.24 -3.68 -19.84
N SER A 301 25.31 -4.99 -20.01
CA SER A 301 26.57 -5.72 -20.26
C SER A 301 27.31 -5.29 -21.53
N VAL A 302 26.62 -4.69 -22.51
CA VAL A 302 27.19 -4.22 -23.79
C VAL A 302 27.00 -2.71 -24.00
N ALA A 303 26.41 -2.00 -23.04
CA ALA A 303 26.13 -0.56 -23.09
C ALA A 303 27.40 0.28 -22.87
N THR A 304 28.25 0.37 -23.89
CA THR A 304 29.37 1.30 -23.90
C THR A 304 28.89 2.70 -24.28
N GLU A 305 29.67 3.76 -23.92
CA GLU A 305 29.33 5.15 -24.26
C GLU A 305 29.10 5.31 -25.77
N ASP A 306 29.94 4.67 -26.60
CA ASP A 306 29.83 4.71 -28.05
C ASP A 306 28.57 3.99 -28.55
N ALA A 307 28.20 2.85 -27.96
CA ALA A 307 26.98 2.11 -28.31
C ALA A 307 25.73 2.91 -27.96
N VAL A 308 25.68 3.49 -26.78
CA VAL A 308 24.60 4.38 -26.32
C VAL A 308 24.49 5.61 -27.25
N ARG A 309 25.61 6.27 -27.52
CA ARG A 309 25.65 7.43 -28.41
C ARG A 309 25.22 7.11 -29.84
N ALA A 310 25.65 5.96 -30.39
CA ALA A 310 25.25 5.52 -31.72
C ALA A 310 23.74 5.24 -31.82
N MET A 311 23.18 4.58 -30.79
CA MET A 311 21.75 4.24 -30.75
C MET A 311 20.88 5.49 -30.56
N LEU A 312 21.27 6.45 -29.70
CA LEU A 312 20.49 7.65 -29.40
C LEU A 312 20.70 8.78 -30.41
N LYS A 313 21.74 8.74 -31.25
CA LYS A 313 22.02 9.81 -32.23
C LYS A 313 20.84 10.10 -33.17
N PRO A 314 20.11 9.11 -33.72
CA PRO A 314 18.94 9.36 -34.56
C PRO A 314 17.76 9.99 -33.82
N LEU A 315 17.77 9.95 -32.49
CA LEU A 315 16.70 10.36 -31.59
C LEU A 315 17.03 11.71 -30.88
N ALA A 316 18.01 12.45 -31.41
CA ALA A 316 18.42 13.72 -30.83
C ALA A 316 17.24 14.72 -30.78
N GLY A 317 16.90 15.18 -29.57
CA GLY A 317 15.76 16.07 -29.32
C GLY A 317 14.49 15.36 -28.83
N GLU A 318 14.45 14.02 -28.85
CA GLU A 318 13.33 13.25 -28.28
C GLU A 318 13.59 12.88 -26.82
N ARG A 319 12.52 12.72 -26.03
CA ARG A 319 12.60 12.14 -24.69
C ARG A 319 12.74 10.62 -24.81
N VAL A 320 13.78 10.08 -24.20
CA VAL A 320 14.01 8.62 -24.12
C VAL A 320 13.91 8.22 -22.66
N GLY A 321 13.06 7.20 -22.36
CA GLY A 321 13.00 6.57 -21.06
C GLY A 321 13.92 5.34 -20.99
N VAL A 322 14.43 5.00 -19.82
CA VAL A 322 15.27 3.84 -19.53
C VAL A 322 14.62 2.98 -18.48
#